data_2624f74b41a79d9e05ddc2d4b9691c70
#
_entry.id   2624f74b41a79d9e05ddc2d4b9691c70
#
_cell.length_a   1.000
_cell.length_b   1.000
_cell.length_c   1.000
_cell.angle_alpha   90.00
_cell.angle_beta   90.00
_cell.angle_gamma   90.00
#
_symmetry.space_group_name_H-M   'P 1'
#
loop_
_entity.id
_entity.type
_entity.pdbx_description
1 polymer ?
#
loop_
_entity_poly.entity_id
_entity_poly.type
_entity_poly.pdbx_seq_one_letter_code
_entity_poly.pdbx_strand_id
1 'polypeptide(L)'
;MEMDAVKYLNKLNLDNIELTKYLFFTGKGGVGKTTISSFIALNLAENGKKVALVSTDPASNLQDVFQMELSNKLTKYQPIPNLSIANFDPIAAADDYKAQSIEPYEGILPEDVLSEMKEQLSGSCTVEVAAFNEFTNFLSDKTLEQEFDFIIFDTAPTGHTLRMLELPSAWTDYLNTTSNDASCLGQLSGLNENRVKYNSALEKLRNQDDTTMMLVARPTHSSIYEIQRAQQELQQLSISKFKVIINNYIEESHGLISSQMKSEQDKNINHFTEWLNNNHAYYVPYKKQKEEGIENLTNLLNDDNLIENDDFIVEDHPQFNKLIDEIENSKVQYLFTMGKGGVGKTTVATQLATALSNKGYRVLLATTDPTKEINVETTSNLNTAYIDEEQALEKYKKEVLATVNDDTPQDDIDYIME
;
A
#
# COMPACT_ATOMS: atom_id res chain seq x y z
N MET A 1 -17.25 -15.72 -30.91
CA MET A 1 -17.43 -14.27 -31.03
C MET A 1 -16.58 -13.69 -29.89
N GLU A 2 -15.29 -13.44 -30.14
CA GLU A 2 -14.40 -12.75 -29.21
C GLU A 2 -14.92 -11.32 -29.09
N MET A 3 -15.52 -10.98 -27.95
CA MET A 3 -15.86 -9.60 -27.67
C MET A 3 -14.56 -8.90 -27.30
N ASP A 4 -14.18 -7.89 -28.09
CA ASP A 4 -13.06 -7.01 -27.78
C ASP A 4 -13.29 -6.39 -26.41
N ALA A 5 -12.56 -6.87 -25.42
CA ALA A 5 -12.62 -6.38 -24.02
C ALA A 5 -12.32 -4.88 -23.92
N VAL A 6 -11.54 -4.38 -24.86
CA VAL A 6 -11.00 -3.02 -24.91
C VAL A 6 -12.04 -1.98 -25.25
N LYS A 7 -13.23 -2.36 -25.70
CA LYS A 7 -14.27 -1.41 -26.11
C LYS A 7 -14.79 -0.53 -24.98
N TYR A 8 -14.46 -0.86 -23.74
CA TYR A 8 -14.99 -0.23 -22.52
C TYR A 8 -13.93 0.43 -21.63
N LEU A 9 -12.64 0.22 -21.93
CA LEU A 9 -11.54 0.89 -21.22
C LEU A 9 -10.97 2.01 -22.11
N ASN A 10 -10.98 3.23 -21.61
CA ASN A 10 -10.35 4.34 -22.29
C ASN A 10 -8.88 4.47 -21.83
N LYS A 11 -7.98 4.82 -22.77
CA LYS A 11 -6.61 5.20 -22.39
C LYS A 11 -6.68 6.41 -21.44
N LEU A 12 -5.89 6.39 -20.38
CA LEU A 12 -5.83 7.49 -19.43
C LEU A 12 -5.46 8.77 -20.19
N ASN A 13 -6.28 9.78 -20.06
CA ASN A 13 -6.02 11.12 -20.60
C ASN A 13 -6.44 12.14 -19.55
N LEU A 14 -5.50 12.92 -19.04
CA LEU A 14 -5.75 13.87 -17.96
C LEU A 14 -6.64 15.05 -18.41
N ASP A 15 -6.68 15.36 -19.70
CA ASP A 15 -7.57 16.43 -20.22
C ASP A 15 -9.04 16.03 -20.13
N ASN A 16 -9.34 14.73 -20.10
CA ASN A 16 -10.70 14.19 -20.12
C ASN A 16 -11.15 13.62 -18.77
N ILE A 17 -10.31 13.71 -17.74
CA ILE A 17 -10.63 13.21 -16.42
C ILE A 17 -10.92 14.36 -15.46
N GLU A 18 -12.09 14.34 -14.86
CA GLU A 18 -12.40 15.29 -13.79
C GLU A 18 -11.65 14.90 -12.52
N LEU A 19 -10.69 15.72 -12.11
CA LEU A 19 -9.91 15.56 -10.89
C LEU A 19 -10.40 16.56 -9.83
N THR A 20 -10.48 16.08 -8.61
CA THR A 20 -10.76 16.88 -7.42
C THR A 20 -9.48 17.36 -6.77
N LYS A 21 -9.60 18.24 -5.80
CA LYS A 21 -8.45 18.81 -5.09
C LYS A 21 -7.59 17.76 -4.39
N TYR A 22 -8.23 16.78 -3.75
CA TYR A 22 -7.56 15.69 -3.05
C TYR A 22 -7.67 14.40 -3.85
N LEU A 23 -6.53 13.79 -4.17
CA LEU A 23 -6.45 12.52 -4.88
C LEU A 23 -5.74 11.49 -4.00
N PHE A 24 -6.41 10.38 -3.72
CA PHE A 24 -5.86 9.29 -2.91
C PHE A 24 -5.66 8.05 -3.75
N PHE A 25 -4.42 7.56 -3.83
CA PHE A 25 -4.11 6.37 -4.58
C PHE A 25 -4.13 5.14 -3.69
N THR A 26 -4.90 4.14 -4.05
CA THR A 26 -4.98 2.86 -3.34
C THR A 26 -4.92 1.69 -4.31
N GLY A 27 -4.45 0.57 -3.84
CA GLY A 27 -4.23 -0.66 -4.60
C GLY A 27 -3.13 -1.51 -3.97
N LYS A 28 -3.06 -2.78 -4.38
CA LYS A 28 -2.05 -3.72 -3.88
C LYS A 28 -0.62 -3.24 -4.11
N GLY A 29 0.33 -3.78 -3.35
CA GLY A 29 1.75 -3.50 -3.56
C GLY A 29 2.21 -3.83 -4.99
N GLY A 30 2.98 -2.93 -5.61
CA GLY A 30 3.58 -3.14 -6.94
C GLY A 30 2.64 -2.99 -8.13
N VAL A 31 1.45 -2.42 -7.97
CA VAL A 31 0.53 -2.11 -9.09
C VAL A 31 0.89 -0.85 -9.85
N GLY A 32 1.81 -0.01 -9.33
CA GLY A 32 2.25 1.25 -9.93
C GLY A 32 1.54 2.49 -9.40
N LYS A 33 1.08 2.48 -8.13
CA LYS A 33 0.50 3.68 -7.49
C LYS A 33 1.43 4.87 -7.58
N THR A 34 2.67 4.71 -7.09
CA THR A 34 3.70 5.76 -7.09
C THR A 34 4.00 6.28 -8.48
N THR A 35 4.07 5.40 -9.48
CA THR A 35 4.28 5.79 -10.88
C THR A 35 3.14 6.68 -11.39
N ILE A 36 1.89 6.26 -11.16
CA ILE A 36 0.72 6.99 -11.68
C ILE A 36 0.50 8.29 -10.91
N SER A 37 0.65 8.28 -9.58
CA SER A 37 0.52 9.48 -8.75
C SER A 37 1.58 10.53 -9.11
N SER A 38 2.84 10.09 -9.30
CA SER A 38 3.94 10.94 -9.74
C SER A 38 3.72 11.50 -11.15
N PHE A 39 3.25 10.67 -12.09
CA PHE A 39 2.90 11.12 -13.44
C PHE A 39 1.83 12.21 -13.42
N ILE A 40 0.73 11.99 -12.67
CA ILE A 40 -0.35 12.97 -12.56
C ILE A 40 0.14 14.26 -11.90
N ALA A 41 0.95 14.13 -10.83
CA ALA A 41 1.52 15.28 -10.15
C ALA A 41 2.43 16.13 -11.06
N LEU A 42 3.32 15.46 -11.81
CA LEU A 42 4.21 16.11 -12.77
C LEU A 42 3.42 16.83 -13.86
N ASN A 43 2.48 16.13 -14.50
CA ASN A 43 1.67 16.71 -15.59
C ASN A 43 0.87 17.93 -15.13
N LEU A 44 0.22 17.86 -13.97
CA LEU A 44 -0.51 18.99 -13.41
C LEU A 44 0.40 20.17 -13.11
N ALA A 45 1.59 19.91 -12.54
CA ALA A 45 2.55 20.94 -12.19
C ALA A 45 3.18 21.62 -13.42
N GLU A 46 3.50 20.85 -14.48
CA GLU A 46 3.94 21.36 -15.78
C GLU A 46 2.88 22.23 -16.45
N ASN A 47 1.59 21.90 -16.27
CA ASN A 47 0.47 22.70 -16.73
C ASN A 47 0.12 23.89 -15.79
N GLY A 48 1.06 24.29 -14.93
CA GLY A 48 0.98 25.49 -14.11
C GLY A 48 0.14 25.37 -12.84
N LYS A 49 -0.32 24.17 -12.48
CA LYS A 49 -1.03 23.92 -11.22
C LYS A 49 -0.03 23.77 -10.07
N LYS A 50 -0.35 24.30 -8.92
CA LYS A 50 0.42 24.07 -7.70
C LYS A 50 0.03 22.73 -7.10
N VAL A 51 0.97 21.80 -7.02
CA VAL A 51 0.73 20.40 -6.63
C VAL A 51 1.58 20.02 -5.43
N ALA A 52 0.96 19.41 -4.43
CA ALA A 52 1.64 18.68 -3.38
C ALA A 52 1.50 17.17 -3.64
N LEU A 53 2.62 16.46 -3.70
CA LEU A 53 2.67 14.99 -3.78
C LEU A 53 3.22 14.46 -2.47
N VAL A 54 2.42 13.64 -1.79
CA VAL A 54 2.72 13.13 -0.46
C VAL A 54 2.66 11.60 -0.47
N SER A 55 3.74 10.93 -0.08
CA SER A 55 3.70 9.51 0.17
C SER A 55 3.53 9.22 1.65
N THR A 56 2.65 8.26 1.95
CA THR A 56 2.48 7.68 3.29
C THR A 56 2.99 6.23 3.36
N ASP A 57 3.59 5.73 2.29
CA ASP A 57 4.20 4.40 2.24
C ASP A 57 5.65 4.49 2.73
N PRO A 58 6.02 3.85 3.87
CA PRO A 58 7.41 3.85 4.34
C PRO A 58 8.39 3.20 3.35
N ALA A 59 7.88 2.33 2.46
CA ALA A 59 8.63 1.73 1.37
C ALA A 59 8.49 2.48 0.04
N SER A 60 8.11 3.76 0.09
CA SER A 60 7.93 4.59 -1.09
C SER A 60 9.23 4.75 -1.88
N ASN A 61 9.10 4.73 -3.21
CA ASN A 61 10.21 4.98 -4.13
C ASN A 61 10.24 6.44 -4.62
N LEU A 62 9.51 7.37 -3.97
CA LEU A 62 9.49 8.78 -4.41
C LEU A 62 10.88 9.42 -4.43
N GLN A 63 11.74 9.08 -3.46
CA GLN A 63 13.12 9.56 -3.43
C GLN A 63 13.91 9.12 -4.67
N ASP A 64 13.72 7.86 -5.09
CA ASP A 64 14.38 7.30 -6.27
C ASP A 64 13.81 7.92 -7.55
N VAL A 65 12.49 8.07 -7.62
CA VAL A 65 11.78 8.65 -8.78
C VAL A 65 12.22 10.08 -9.03
N PHE A 66 12.27 10.92 -7.99
CA PHE A 66 12.59 12.34 -8.08
C PHE A 66 14.06 12.65 -7.83
N GLN A 67 14.88 11.66 -7.50
CA GLN A 67 16.33 11.77 -7.23
C GLN A 67 16.64 12.89 -6.22
N MET A 68 15.86 12.94 -5.14
CA MET A 68 16.03 13.93 -4.07
C MET A 68 15.76 13.31 -2.70
N GLU A 69 16.43 13.83 -1.68
CA GLU A 69 16.11 13.49 -0.29
C GLU A 69 14.76 14.11 0.10
N LEU A 70 13.89 13.30 0.65
CA LEU A 70 12.56 13.68 1.11
C LEU A 70 12.46 13.53 2.63
N SER A 71 11.58 14.32 3.22
CA SER A 71 11.26 14.28 4.64
C SER A 71 9.75 14.47 4.83
N ASN A 72 9.30 14.50 6.08
CA ASN A 72 7.91 14.81 6.45
C ASN A 72 7.47 16.24 6.05
N LYS A 73 8.40 17.09 5.58
CA LYS A 73 8.09 18.45 5.15
C LYS A 73 8.04 18.56 3.64
N LEU A 74 7.05 19.27 3.12
CA LEU A 74 6.93 19.59 1.70
C LEU A 74 8.18 20.35 1.21
N THR A 75 8.91 19.73 0.30
CA THR A 75 10.11 20.28 -0.34
C THR A 75 9.83 20.55 -1.81
N LYS A 76 10.09 21.78 -2.27
CA LYS A 76 9.90 22.15 -3.67
C LYS A 76 10.83 21.36 -4.58
N TYR A 77 10.25 20.77 -5.62
CA TYR A 77 11.01 20.11 -6.67
C TYR A 77 11.60 21.15 -7.63
N GLN A 78 12.92 21.39 -7.55
CA GLN A 78 13.59 22.47 -8.27
C GLN A 78 13.36 22.48 -9.79
N PRO A 79 13.38 21.33 -10.49
CA PRO A 79 13.12 21.30 -11.93
C PRO A 79 11.72 21.75 -12.31
N ILE A 80 10.71 21.55 -11.44
CA ILE A 80 9.31 21.95 -11.66
C ILE A 80 8.81 22.69 -10.40
N PRO A 81 8.98 24.02 -10.32
CA PRO A 81 8.75 24.78 -9.08
C PRO A 81 7.31 24.74 -8.53
N ASN A 82 6.35 24.34 -9.35
CA ASN A 82 4.95 24.15 -8.95
C ASN A 82 4.68 22.82 -8.24
N LEU A 83 5.66 21.92 -8.20
CA LEU A 83 5.57 20.64 -7.50
C LEU A 83 6.34 20.70 -6.18
N SER A 84 5.66 20.34 -5.11
CA SER A 84 6.25 20.10 -3.79
C SER A 84 6.01 18.65 -3.38
N ILE A 85 7.02 18.02 -2.78
CA ILE A 85 6.99 16.59 -2.48
C ILE A 85 7.34 16.38 -1.01
N ALA A 86 6.63 15.46 -0.35
CA ALA A 86 6.94 14.98 0.99
C ALA A 86 6.85 13.45 1.03
N ASN A 87 7.64 12.83 1.88
CA ASN A 87 7.55 11.41 2.19
C ASN A 87 7.40 11.26 3.70
N PHE A 88 6.24 10.80 4.15
CA PHE A 88 6.00 10.57 5.57
C PHE A 88 6.81 9.37 6.04
N ASP A 89 7.64 9.62 7.03
CA ASP A 89 8.28 8.57 7.82
C ASP A 89 7.43 8.32 9.08
N PRO A 90 6.70 7.21 9.13
CA PRO A 90 5.84 6.90 10.28
C PRO A 90 6.64 6.67 11.57
N ILE A 91 7.92 6.29 11.48
CA ILE A 91 8.80 6.12 12.63
C ILE A 91 9.20 7.50 13.18
N ALA A 92 9.65 8.40 12.31
CA ALA A 92 9.97 9.77 12.71
C ALA A 92 8.73 10.49 13.25
N ALA A 93 7.56 10.30 12.65
CA ALA A 93 6.30 10.83 13.14
C ALA A 93 5.94 10.29 14.54
N ALA A 94 6.20 9.00 14.79
CA ALA A 94 5.99 8.39 16.10
C ALA A 94 6.93 8.96 17.16
N ASP A 95 8.19 9.20 16.80
CA ASP A 95 9.17 9.78 17.73
C ASP A 95 8.82 11.24 18.06
N ASP A 96 8.40 12.04 17.07
CA ASP A 96 7.89 13.40 17.29
C ASP A 96 6.62 13.38 18.16
N TYR A 97 5.69 12.46 17.93
CA TYR A 97 4.48 12.29 18.73
C TYR A 97 4.80 11.93 20.18
N LYS A 98 5.74 10.99 20.42
CA LYS A 98 6.21 10.63 21.76
C LYS A 98 6.83 11.83 22.45
N ALA A 99 7.71 12.57 21.77
CA ALA A 99 8.34 13.76 22.32
C ALA A 99 7.31 14.80 22.74
N GLN A 100 6.36 15.14 21.85
CA GLN A 100 5.29 16.10 22.15
C GLN A 100 4.37 15.65 23.28
N SER A 101 4.15 14.34 23.42
CA SER A 101 3.30 13.78 24.47
C SER A 101 3.97 13.79 25.84
N ILE A 102 5.32 13.77 25.90
CA ILE A 102 6.08 13.65 27.15
C ILE A 102 6.63 15.01 27.61
N GLU A 103 7.08 15.86 26.67
CA GLU A 103 7.71 17.17 26.94
C GLU A 103 6.94 18.03 27.96
N PRO A 104 5.58 18.12 27.93
CA PRO A 104 4.83 18.91 28.91
C PRO A 104 4.96 18.42 30.36
N TYR A 105 5.39 17.17 30.55
CA TYR A 105 5.48 16.50 31.85
C TYR A 105 6.91 16.36 32.37
N GLU A 106 7.92 16.61 31.51
CA GLU A 106 9.33 16.58 31.89
C GLU A 106 9.63 17.63 32.97
N GLY A 107 10.23 17.18 34.07
CA GLY A 107 10.51 18.04 35.24
C GLY A 107 9.32 18.27 36.17
N ILE A 108 8.11 17.75 35.83
CA ILE A 108 6.91 17.84 36.68
C ILE A 108 6.59 16.48 37.31
N LEU A 109 6.68 15.39 36.52
CA LEU A 109 6.42 14.04 37.00
C LEU A 109 7.72 13.33 37.40
N PRO A 110 7.63 12.34 38.32
CA PRO A 110 8.77 11.48 38.67
C PRO A 110 9.27 10.69 37.46
N GLU A 111 10.58 10.34 37.46
CA GLU A 111 11.23 9.64 36.32
C GLU A 111 10.65 8.24 36.04
N ASP A 112 10.20 7.55 37.08
CA ASP A 112 9.52 6.26 36.94
C ASP A 112 8.22 6.36 36.15
N VAL A 113 7.38 7.38 36.44
CA VAL A 113 6.14 7.66 35.70
C VAL A 113 6.44 8.07 34.25
N LEU A 114 7.46 8.90 34.02
CA LEU A 114 7.87 9.28 32.67
C LEU A 114 8.41 8.08 31.86
N SER A 115 9.08 7.15 32.54
CA SER A 115 9.58 5.91 31.91
C SER A 115 8.41 5.00 31.50
N GLU A 116 7.41 4.86 32.35
CA GLU A 116 6.20 4.09 32.08
C GLU A 116 5.39 4.69 30.92
N MET A 117 5.24 6.02 30.85
CA MET A 117 4.65 6.71 29.70
C MET A 117 5.43 6.47 28.41
N LYS A 118 6.78 6.49 28.46
CA LYS A 118 7.63 6.19 27.31
C LYS A 118 7.46 4.76 26.82
N GLU A 119 7.30 3.82 27.73
CA GLU A 119 7.07 2.41 27.42
C GLU A 119 5.70 2.19 26.77
N GLN A 120 4.65 2.76 27.33
CA GLN A 120 3.31 2.73 26.74
C GLN A 120 3.25 3.33 25.34
N LEU A 121 4.01 4.39 25.07
CA LEU A 121 4.12 5.01 23.74
C LEU A 121 5.12 4.31 22.81
N SER A 122 5.71 3.18 23.20
CA SER A 122 6.67 2.44 22.35
C SER A 122 6.01 1.41 21.44
N GLY A 123 4.74 1.13 21.61
CA GLY A 123 3.99 0.12 20.86
C GLY A 123 3.76 0.47 19.37
N SER A 124 3.45 -0.53 18.56
CA SER A 124 3.10 -0.37 17.14
C SER A 124 1.88 0.55 16.93
N CYS A 125 0.97 0.57 17.87
CA CYS A 125 -0.21 1.44 17.89
C CYS A 125 0.19 2.93 17.84
N THR A 126 1.25 3.33 18.53
CA THR A 126 1.75 4.72 18.51
C THR A 126 2.22 5.13 17.11
N VAL A 127 2.85 4.23 16.36
CA VAL A 127 3.28 4.49 14.99
C VAL A 127 2.07 4.73 14.08
N GLU A 128 1.02 3.94 14.22
CA GLU A 128 -0.23 4.09 13.44
C GLU A 128 -0.94 5.41 13.80
N VAL A 129 -1.02 5.74 15.09
CA VAL A 129 -1.64 6.99 15.58
C VAL A 129 -0.86 8.21 15.10
N ALA A 130 0.47 8.18 15.17
CA ALA A 130 1.32 9.27 14.73
C ALA A 130 1.21 9.51 13.21
N ALA A 131 1.27 8.44 12.42
CA ALA A 131 1.08 8.51 10.98
C ALA A 131 -0.31 9.08 10.63
N PHE A 132 -1.33 8.69 11.37
CA PHE A 132 -2.69 9.22 11.20
C PHE A 132 -2.79 10.70 11.58
N ASN A 133 -2.15 11.13 12.67
CA ASN A 133 -2.12 12.53 13.06
C ASN A 133 -1.48 13.41 11.98
N GLU A 134 -0.35 13.00 11.44
CA GLU A 134 0.31 13.70 10.34
C GLU A 134 -0.57 13.78 9.09
N PHE A 135 -1.18 12.67 8.70
CA PHE A 135 -2.15 12.65 7.61
C PHE A 135 -3.31 13.61 7.84
N THR A 136 -3.87 13.61 9.05
CA THR A 136 -4.98 14.48 9.43
C THR A 136 -4.58 15.95 9.46
N ASN A 137 -3.37 16.25 9.94
CA ASN A 137 -2.80 17.60 9.93
C ASN A 137 -2.73 18.13 8.49
N PHE A 138 -2.25 17.33 7.56
CA PHE A 138 -2.20 17.70 6.14
C PHE A 138 -3.60 17.99 5.56
N LEU A 139 -4.58 17.15 5.87
CA LEU A 139 -5.95 17.33 5.38
C LEU A 139 -6.65 18.55 6.01
N SER A 140 -6.35 18.85 7.27
CA SER A 140 -7.00 19.94 8.00
C SER A 140 -6.29 21.28 7.89
N ASP A 141 -5.07 21.33 7.33
CA ASP A 141 -4.29 22.56 7.19
C ASP A 141 -4.88 23.46 6.09
N LYS A 142 -5.49 24.55 6.55
CA LYS A 142 -6.07 25.56 5.64
C LYS A 142 -5.02 26.31 4.84
N THR A 143 -3.78 26.38 5.29
CA THR A 143 -2.69 27.04 4.57
C THR A 143 -2.32 26.21 3.36
N LEU A 144 -2.14 24.91 3.52
CA LEU A 144 -1.89 23.97 2.42
C LEU A 144 -3.07 23.95 1.44
N GLU A 145 -4.29 23.97 1.97
CA GLU A 145 -5.49 24.04 1.15
C GLU A 145 -5.55 25.28 0.24
N GLN A 146 -5.06 26.43 0.72
CA GLN A 146 -5.03 27.67 -0.06
C GLN A 146 -3.80 27.74 -0.98
N GLU A 147 -2.70 27.11 -0.60
CA GLU A 147 -1.45 27.15 -1.34
C GLU A 147 -1.48 26.26 -2.59
N PHE A 148 -2.07 25.07 -2.50
CA PHE A 148 -2.06 24.07 -3.56
C PHE A 148 -3.41 23.95 -4.28
N ASP A 149 -3.37 23.80 -5.60
CA ASP A 149 -4.54 23.46 -6.43
C ASP A 149 -4.91 21.97 -6.25
N PHE A 150 -3.89 21.11 -6.15
CA PHE A 150 -4.04 19.67 -5.97
C PHE A 150 -3.13 19.15 -4.85
N ILE A 151 -3.66 18.21 -4.06
CA ILE A 151 -2.92 17.47 -3.04
C ILE A 151 -3.10 15.98 -3.33
N ILE A 152 -2.02 15.31 -3.66
CA ILE A 152 -2.00 13.92 -4.13
C ILE A 152 -1.33 13.06 -3.08
N PHE A 153 -2.04 12.04 -2.60
CA PHE A 153 -1.54 11.06 -1.66
C PHE A 153 -1.24 9.74 -2.37
N ASP A 154 0.05 9.39 -2.46
CA ASP A 154 0.51 8.05 -2.83
C ASP A 154 0.45 7.17 -1.58
N THR A 155 -0.70 6.57 -1.34
CA THR A 155 -0.97 5.86 -0.09
C THR A 155 -0.34 4.47 -0.06
N ALA A 156 -0.14 3.94 1.14
CA ALA A 156 0.30 2.58 1.42
C ALA A 156 -0.66 1.50 0.84
N PRO A 157 -0.28 0.22 0.83
CA PRO A 157 -1.17 -0.88 0.43
C PRO A 157 -2.54 -0.83 1.11
N THR A 158 -3.58 -1.31 0.41
CA THR A 158 -5.01 -1.20 0.80
C THR A 158 -5.31 -1.39 2.29
N GLY A 159 -4.72 -2.38 2.94
CA GLY A 159 -4.95 -2.65 4.36
C GLY A 159 -4.55 -1.51 5.29
N HIS A 160 -3.37 -0.91 5.08
CA HIS A 160 -2.93 0.26 5.86
C HIS A 160 -3.74 1.50 5.54
N THR A 161 -4.05 1.73 4.26
CA THR A 161 -4.87 2.87 3.83
C THR A 161 -6.25 2.81 4.47
N LEU A 162 -6.87 1.63 4.48
CA LEU A 162 -8.18 1.43 5.10
C LEU A 162 -8.13 1.65 6.61
N ARG A 163 -7.12 1.15 7.32
CA ARG A 163 -6.95 1.43 8.75
C ARG A 163 -6.81 2.93 9.01
N MET A 164 -6.01 3.65 8.24
CA MET A 164 -5.89 5.10 8.37
C MET A 164 -7.23 5.82 8.15
N LEU A 165 -8.09 5.32 7.27
CA LEU A 165 -9.40 5.90 6.98
C LEU A 165 -10.49 5.45 7.98
N GLU A 166 -10.33 4.30 8.62
CA GLU A 166 -11.25 3.80 9.66
C GLU A 166 -10.99 4.43 11.03
N LEU A 167 -9.73 4.73 11.35
CA LEU A 167 -9.34 5.33 12.62
C LEU A 167 -10.19 6.56 13.00
N PRO A 168 -10.51 7.52 12.10
CA PRO A 168 -11.35 8.68 12.48
C PRO A 168 -12.73 8.30 12.97
N SER A 169 -13.40 7.35 12.31
CA SER A 169 -14.74 6.91 12.71
C SER A 169 -14.71 6.13 14.02
N ALA A 170 -13.78 5.19 14.14
CA ALA A 170 -13.58 4.41 15.36
C ALA A 170 -13.23 5.31 16.56
N TRP A 171 -12.41 6.31 16.36
CA TRP A 171 -12.04 7.29 17.39
C TRP A 171 -13.20 8.21 17.78
N THR A 172 -13.98 8.65 16.80
CA THR A 172 -15.18 9.46 17.06
C THR A 172 -16.20 8.66 17.88
N ASP A 173 -16.40 7.40 17.55
CA ASP A 173 -17.30 6.50 18.28
C ASP A 173 -16.75 6.17 19.66
N TYR A 174 -15.45 5.91 19.79
CA TYR A 174 -14.77 5.70 21.05
C TYR A 174 -14.86 6.93 21.97
N LEU A 175 -14.53 8.12 21.46
CA LEU A 175 -14.65 9.38 22.23
C LEU A 175 -16.09 9.73 22.62
N ASN A 176 -17.08 9.29 21.83
CA ASN A 176 -18.49 9.48 22.16
C ASN A 176 -18.99 8.49 23.24
N THR A 177 -18.39 7.30 23.33
CA THR A 177 -18.84 6.22 24.23
C THR A 177 -18.03 6.12 25.52
N THR A 178 -16.80 6.61 25.56
CA THR A 178 -15.87 6.41 26.67
C THR A 178 -15.74 7.69 27.48
N SER A 179 -16.25 7.68 28.70
CA SER A 179 -16.18 8.82 29.56
C SER A 179 -15.02 8.80 30.58
N ASN A 180 -14.27 7.72 30.76
CA ASN A 180 -13.27 7.72 31.85
C ASN A 180 -12.07 6.75 31.78
N ASP A 181 -11.92 5.83 30.84
CA ASP A 181 -10.76 4.90 30.88
C ASP A 181 -10.07 4.75 29.55
N ALA A 182 -8.84 5.21 29.46
CA ALA A 182 -7.99 5.06 28.26
C ALA A 182 -6.63 4.49 28.65
N SER A 183 -6.38 3.25 28.31
CA SER A 183 -5.15 2.56 28.63
C SER A 183 -4.06 2.59 27.54
N CYS A 184 -4.40 2.76 26.25
CA CYS A 184 -3.38 2.73 25.19
C CYS A 184 -2.96 4.10 24.62
N LEU A 185 -3.57 5.22 25.04
CA LEU A 185 -3.49 6.47 24.29
C LEU A 185 -2.96 7.68 25.07
N GLY A 186 -2.42 7.45 26.25
CA GLY A 186 -1.99 8.57 27.11
C GLY A 186 -3.18 9.46 27.55
N GLN A 187 -2.94 10.44 28.38
CA GLN A 187 -4.01 11.27 28.92
C GLN A 187 -4.83 11.99 27.84
N LEU A 188 -6.15 11.77 27.87
CA LEU A 188 -7.19 12.17 26.91
C LEU A 188 -7.29 13.66 26.53
N SER A 189 -6.50 14.56 27.14
CA SER A 189 -6.56 16.01 26.86
C SER A 189 -6.20 16.34 25.40
N GLY A 190 -5.20 15.66 24.83
CA GLY A 190 -4.80 15.88 23.44
C GLY A 190 -5.79 15.34 22.40
N LEU A 191 -6.58 14.33 22.77
CA LEU A 191 -7.57 13.73 21.85
C LEU A 191 -8.78 14.64 21.62
N ASN A 192 -9.25 15.32 22.63
CA ASN A 192 -10.38 16.27 22.50
C ASN A 192 -10.02 17.47 21.61
N GLU A 193 -8.78 17.96 21.67
CA GLU A 193 -8.31 19.05 20.80
C GLU A 193 -8.19 18.59 19.34
N ASN A 194 -7.80 17.35 19.10
CA ASN A 194 -7.67 16.79 17.76
C ASN A 194 -9.01 16.35 17.16
N ARG A 195 -10.07 16.17 17.95
CA ARG A 195 -11.40 15.72 17.48
C ARG A 195 -11.95 16.59 16.36
N VAL A 196 -11.81 17.91 16.47
CA VAL A 196 -12.28 18.85 15.44
C VAL A 196 -11.50 18.64 14.13
N LYS A 197 -10.20 18.39 14.23
CA LYS A 197 -9.33 18.10 13.06
C LYS A 197 -9.71 16.79 12.40
N TYR A 198 -9.93 15.72 13.19
CA TYR A 198 -10.33 14.41 12.68
C TYR A 198 -11.67 14.44 11.94
N ASN A 199 -12.67 15.11 12.56
CA ASN A 199 -13.96 15.27 11.91
C ASN A 199 -13.86 16.08 10.62
N SER A 200 -13.08 17.16 10.59
CA SER A 200 -12.85 17.95 9.39
C SER A 200 -12.14 17.15 8.29
N ALA A 201 -11.15 16.32 8.63
CA ALA A 201 -10.49 15.43 7.68
C ALA A 201 -11.47 14.39 7.11
N LEU A 202 -12.29 13.78 7.97
CA LEU A 202 -13.29 12.80 7.57
C LEU A 202 -14.37 13.41 6.64
N GLU A 203 -14.83 14.62 6.95
CA GLU A 203 -15.76 15.34 6.08
C GLU A 203 -15.16 15.61 4.69
N LYS A 204 -13.88 16.01 4.61
CA LYS A 204 -13.18 16.19 3.34
C LYS A 204 -13.04 14.89 2.56
N LEU A 205 -12.70 13.77 3.22
CA LEU A 205 -12.62 12.47 2.57
C LEU A 205 -13.97 12.01 1.98
N ARG A 206 -15.07 12.34 2.63
CA ARG A 206 -16.45 12.00 2.20
C ARG A 206 -17.00 12.94 1.13
N ASN A 207 -16.45 14.15 1.04
CA ASN A 207 -16.93 15.14 0.09
C ASN A 207 -16.48 14.80 -1.34
N GLN A 208 -17.45 14.45 -2.20
CA GLN A 208 -17.21 14.09 -3.60
C GLN A 208 -16.68 15.25 -4.46
N ASP A 209 -16.92 16.49 -4.06
CA ASP A 209 -16.45 17.67 -4.78
C ASP A 209 -14.97 17.93 -4.47
N ASP A 210 -14.49 17.49 -3.31
CA ASP A 210 -13.13 17.73 -2.86
C ASP A 210 -12.21 16.50 -3.05
N THR A 211 -12.73 15.27 -2.95
CA THR A 211 -11.92 14.05 -2.87
C THR A 211 -12.29 13.02 -3.92
N THR A 212 -11.28 12.43 -4.55
CA THR A 212 -11.39 11.27 -5.45
C THR A 212 -10.43 10.17 -5.00
N MET A 213 -10.94 8.94 -4.87
CA MET A 213 -10.15 7.74 -4.65
C MET A 213 -9.75 7.13 -6.00
N MET A 214 -8.44 7.05 -6.25
CA MET A 214 -7.84 6.49 -7.45
C MET A 214 -7.48 5.03 -7.17
N LEU A 215 -8.30 4.10 -7.65
CA LEU A 215 -8.12 2.66 -7.46
C LEU A 215 -7.21 2.11 -8.56
N VAL A 216 -6.01 1.67 -8.21
CA VAL A 216 -5.00 1.20 -9.18
C VAL A 216 -4.83 -0.30 -9.10
N ALA A 217 -4.95 -0.98 -10.24
CA ALA A 217 -4.72 -2.42 -10.36
C ALA A 217 -3.89 -2.75 -11.60
N ARG A 218 -3.25 -3.92 -11.58
CA ARG A 218 -2.76 -4.57 -12.82
C ARG A 218 -3.91 -5.35 -13.46
N PRO A 219 -3.82 -5.68 -14.78
CA PRO A 219 -4.85 -6.43 -15.49
C PRO A 219 -4.80 -7.94 -15.13
N THR A 220 -4.81 -8.24 -13.83
CA THR A 220 -4.87 -9.59 -13.26
C THR A 220 -6.11 -9.74 -12.40
N HIS A 221 -6.69 -10.95 -12.39
CA HIS A 221 -7.91 -11.20 -11.64
C HIS A 221 -7.78 -10.78 -10.16
N SER A 222 -6.72 -11.22 -9.47
CA SER A 222 -6.52 -10.91 -8.06
C SER A 222 -6.38 -9.42 -7.78
N SER A 223 -5.67 -8.68 -8.66
CA SER A 223 -5.46 -7.25 -8.46
C SER A 223 -6.75 -6.45 -8.65
N ILE A 224 -7.56 -6.79 -9.67
CA ILE A 224 -8.85 -6.12 -9.92
C ILE A 224 -9.84 -6.46 -8.80
N TYR A 225 -9.90 -7.73 -8.37
CA TYR A 225 -10.76 -8.15 -7.27
C TYR A 225 -10.44 -7.41 -5.97
N GLU A 226 -9.15 -7.20 -5.66
CA GLU A 226 -8.75 -6.45 -4.46
C GLU A 226 -9.21 -4.99 -4.47
N ILE A 227 -9.06 -4.28 -5.60
CA ILE A 227 -9.54 -2.89 -5.66
C ILE A 227 -11.07 -2.81 -5.66
N GLN A 228 -11.76 -3.80 -6.18
CA GLN A 228 -13.20 -3.90 -6.07
C GLN A 228 -13.65 -4.07 -4.61
N ARG A 229 -12.97 -4.93 -3.87
CA ARG A 229 -13.19 -5.10 -2.43
C ARG A 229 -12.86 -3.81 -1.67
N ALA A 230 -11.71 -3.19 -1.95
CA ALA A 230 -11.33 -1.93 -1.34
C ALA A 230 -12.37 -0.82 -1.58
N GLN A 231 -12.95 -0.76 -2.79
CA GLN A 231 -14.06 0.16 -3.06
C GLN A 231 -15.26 -0.09 -2.15
N GLN A 232 -15.67 -1.36 -1.97
CA GLN A 232 -16.80 -1.71 -1.12
C GLN A 232 -16.54 -1.30 0.35
N GLU A 233 -15.34 -1.53 0.85
CA GLU A 233 -14.92 -1.15 2.20
C GLU A 233 -14.93 0.39 2.37
N LEU A 234 -14.41 1.14 1.39
CA LEU A 234 -14.45 2.61 1.38
C LEU A 234 -15.88 3.17 1.30
N GLN A 235 -16.77 2.50 0.56
CA GLN A 235 -18.18 2.87 0.49
C GLN A 235 -18.89 2.71 1.84
N GLN A 236 -18.51 1.74 2.66
CA GLN A 236 -19.03 1.60 4.02
C GLN A 236 -18.66 2.80 4.90
N LEU A 237 -17.54 3.46 4.61
CA LEU A 237 -17.10 4.70 5.27
C LEU A 237 -17.76 5.96 4.67
N SER A 238 -18.74 5.81 3.77
CA SER A 238 -19.41 6.90 3.05
C SER A 238 -18.51 7.67 2.06
N ILE A 239 -17.43 7.05 1.60
CA ILE A 239 -16.61 7.56 0.51
C ILE A 239 -17.17 7.03 -0.80
N SER A 240 -17.41 7.88 -1.78
CA SER A 240 -18.25 7.50 -2.93
C SER A 240 -17.72 7.94 -4.30
N LYS A 241 -16.73 8.81 -4.39
CA LYS A 241 -16.13 9.19 -5.68
C LYS A 241 -14.87 8.38 -5.97
N PHE A 242 -14.95 7.54 -7.01
CA PHE A 242 -13.88 6.64 -7.41
C PHE A 242 -13.51 6.82 -8.87
N LYS A 243 -12.24 6.60 -9.19
CA LYS A 243 -11.72 6.38 -10.54
C LYS A 243 -10.87 5.11 -10.52
N VAL A 244 -11.01 4.29 -11.54
CA VAL A 244 -10.27 3.02 -11.65
C VAL A 244 -9.22 3.15 -12.74
N ILE A 245 -7.98 2.73 -12.45
CA ILE A 245 -6.86 2.74 -13.40
C ILE A 245 -6.27 1.33 -13.46
N ILE A 246 -6.35 0.73 -14.64
CA ILE A 246 -5.70 -0.55 -14.95
C ILE A 246 -4.33 -0.24 -15.55
N ASN A 247 -3.29 -0.44 -14.74
CA ASN A 247 -1.92 -0.15 -15.14
C ASN A 247 -1.25 -1.33 -15.85
N ASN A 248 -0.35 -1.04 -16.79
CA ASN A 248 0.42 -2.02 -17.56
C ASN A 248 -0.45 -2.92 -18.47
N TYR A 249 -1.44 -2.34 -19.12
CA TYR A 249 -2.24 -3.03 -20.13
C TYR A 249 -1.52 -3.10 -21.47
N ILE A 250 -1.47 -4.28 -22.09
CA ILE A 250 -0.86 -4.49 -23.40
C ILE A 250 -1.87 -4.10 -24.48
N GLU A 251 -1.67 -2.95 -25.14
CA GLU A 251 -2.54 -2.47 -26.22
C GLU A 251 -2.34 -3.32 -27.49
N GLU A 252 -1.08 -3.48 -27.90
CA GLU A 252 -0.70 -4.25 -29.08
C GLU A 252 0.30 -5.35 -28.72
N SER A 253 0.11 -6.49 -29.33
CA SER A 253 0.97 -7.65 -29.09
C SER A 253 1.80 -7.98 -30.32
N HIS A 254 3.11 -8.12 -30.11
CA HIS A 254 4.07 -8.50 -31.15
C HIS A 254 4.77 -9.81 -30.71
N GLY A 255 4.40 -10.91 -31.35
CA GLY A 255 4.96 -12.23 -31.05
C GLY A 255 4.13 -13.06 -30.06
N LEU A 256 4.52 -14.31 -29.88
CA LEU A 256 3.72 -15.32 -29.17
C LEU A 256 3.50 -14.99 -27.69
N ILE A 257 4.55 -14.55 -27.00
CA ILE A 257 4.50 -14.31 -25.54
C ILE A 257 3.57 -13.12 -25.23
N SER A 258 3.78 -11.99 -25.92
CA SER A 258 2.93 -10.79 -25.70
C SER A 258 1.48 -11.04 -26.09
N SER A 259 1.21 -11.87 -27.10
CA SER A 259 -0.14 -12.26 -27.51
C SER A 259 -0.83 -13.13 -26.44
N GLN A 260 -0.10 -14.06 -25.83
CA GLN A 260 -0.62 -14.86 -24.72
C GLN A 260 -0.90 -14.01 -23.51
N MET A 261 0.03 -13.12 -23.14
CA MET A 261 -0.16 -12.19 -22.01
C MET A 261 -1.36 -11.27 -22.23
N LYS A 262 -1.49 -10.69 -23.44
CA LYS A 262 -2.64 -9.86 -23.80
C LYS A 262 -3.95 -10.64 -23.68
N SER A 263 -4.00 -11.83 -24.23
CA SER A 263 -5.19 -12.69 -24.17
C SER A 263 -5.61 -13.01 -22.73
N GLU A 264 -4.64 -13.20 -21.83
CA GLU A 264 -4.92 -13.41 -20.41
C GLU A 264 -5.42 -12.12 -19.73
N GLN A 265 -4.78 -10.97 -20.03
CA GLN A 265 -5.23 -9.67 -19.55
C GLN A 265 -6.66 -9.37 -20.00
N ASP A 266 -6.97 -9.60 -21.27
CA ASP A 266 -8.31 -9.39 -21.84
C ASP A 266 -9.36 -10.29 -21.16
N LYS A 267 -9.04 -11.54 -20.86
CA LYS A 267 -9.92 -12.44 -20.09
C LYS A 267 -10.22 -11.91 -18.69
N ASN A 268 -9.19 -11.44 -18.00
CA ASN A 268 -9.33 -10.88 -16.67
C ASN A 268 -10.19 -9.60 -16.68
N ILE A 269 -9.96 -8.70 -17.64
CA ILE A 269 -10.74 -7.46 -17.80
C ILE A 269 -12.19 -7.80 -18.14
N ASN A 270 -12.43 -8.77 -19.04
CA ASN A 270 -13.77 -9.20 -19.41
C ASN A 270 -14.59 -9.74 -18.23
N HIS A 271 -13.93 -10.40 -17.27
CA HIS A 271 -14.60 -10.90 -16.07
C HIS A 271 -15.18 -9.76 -15.21
N PHE A 272 -14.57 -8.59 -15.22
CA PHE A 272 -14.98 -7.41 -14.44
C PHE A 272 -15.62 -6.29 -15.28
N THR A 273 -16.03 -6.58 -16.53
CA THR A 273 -16.50 -5.56 -17.49
C THR A 273 -17.60 -4.66 -16.93
N GLU A 274 -18.62 -5.23 -16.30
CA GLU A 274 -19.72 -4.46 -15.73
C GLU A 274 -19.25 -3.50 -14.65
N TRP A 275 -18.39 -3.97 -13.73
CA TRP A 275 -17.85 -3.15 -12.67
C TRP A 275 -16.92 -2.05 -13.18
N LEU A 276 -16.05 -2.38 -14.15
CA LEU A 276 -15.13 -1.42 -14.78
C LEU A 276 -15.90 -0.32 -15.51
N ASN A 277 -16.97 -0.68 -16.22
CA ASN A 277 -17.83 0.28 -16.92
C ASN A 277 -18.53 1.22 -15.94
N ASN A 278 -19.10 0.69 -14.86
CA ASN A 278 -19.79 1.48 -13.86
C ASN A 278 -18.85 2.47 -13.15
N ASN A 279 -17.54 2.19 -13.12
CA ASN A 279 -16.53 3.05 -12.53
C ASN A 279 -15.76 3.89 -13.54
N HIS A 280 -16.17 3.94 -14.82
CA HIS A 280 -15.46 4.67 -15.87
C HIS A 280 -13.96 4.42 -15.84
N ALA A 281 -13.56 3.14 -15.92
CA ALA A 281 -12.17 2.73 -15.75
C ALA A 281 -11.30 3.20 -16.93
N TYR A 282 -10.08 3.54 -16.60
CA TYR A 282 -9.01 3.91 -17.55
C TYR A 282 -7.91 2.87 -17.55
N TYR A 283 -7.12 2.83 -18.61
CA TYR A 283 -5.89 2.05 -18.61
C TYR A 283 -4.67 2.91 -18.89
N VAL A 284 -3.53 2.45 -18.36
CA VAL A 284 -2.20 2.95 -18.69
C VAL A 284 -1.50 1.83 -19.47
N PRO A 285 -0.91 2.13 -20.65
CA PRO A 285 -0.29 1.11 -21.48
C PRO A 285 0.96 0.52 -20.82
N TYR A 286 1.23 -0.74 -21.15
CA TYR A 286 2.50 -1.38 -20.79
C TYR A 286 3.64 -0.72 -21.54
N LYS A 287 4.66 -0.27 -20.82
CA LYS A 287 5.86 0.36 -21.40
C LYS A 287 7.04 -0.60 -21.46
N LYS A 288 7.80 -0.54 -22.54
CA LYS A 288 9.02 -1.35 -22.72
C LYS A 288 10.20 -0.85 -21.89
N GLN A 289 10.25 0.45 -21.63
CA GLN A 289 11.30 1.08 -20.84
C GLN A 289 10.95 1.07 -19.36
N LYS A 290 11.98 1.01 -18.52
CA LYS A 290 11.78 1.14 -17.07
C LYS A 290 11.23 2.52 -16.76
N GLU A 291 10.23 2.56 -15.87
CA GLU A 291 9.57 3.78 -15.40
C GLU A 291 10.44 4.57 -14.40
N GLU A 292 11.75 4.35 -14.38
CA GLU A 292 12.71 5.03 -13.52
C GLU A 292 13.14 6.36 -14.14
N GLY A 293 12.96 7.43 -13.37
CA GLY A 293 13.33 8.79 -13.78
C GLY A 293 12.17 9.58 -14.42
N ILE A 294 12.30 10.90 -14.35
CA ILE A 294 11.22 11.84 -14.70
C ILE A 294 10.92 11.85 -16.19
N GLU A 295 11.94 11.72 -17.06
CA GLU A 295 11.74 11.65 -18.50
C GLU A 295 10.80 10.50 -18.90
N ASN A 296 10.94 9.36 -18.27
CA ASN A 296 10.10 8.20 -18.55
C ASN A 296 8.68 8.38 -17.98
N LEU A 297 8.54 9.09 -16.85
CA LEU A 297 7.24 9.43 -16.28
C LEU A 297 6.47 10.43 -17.15
N THR A 298 7.11 11.51 -17.61
CA THR A 298 6.44 12.48 -18.49
C THR A 298 5.97 11.84 -19.79
N ASN A 299 6.65 10.79 -20.24
CA ASN A 299 6.31 10.04 -21.45
C ASN A 299 5.41 8.81 -21.19
N LEU A 300 4.86 8.64 -19.99
CA LEU A 300 4.09 7.45 -19.59
C LEU A 300 2.92 7.14 -20.53
N LEU A 301 2.23 8.15 -21.04
CA LEU A 301 1.08 8.01 -21.93
C LEU A 301 1.43 8.21 -23.41
N ASN A 302 2.65 8.64 -23.74
CA ASN A 302 3.06 8.81 -25.13
C ASN A 302 3.21 7.45 -25.79
N ASP A 303 2.87 7.37 -27.07
CA ASP A 303 3.10 6.15 -27.85
C ASP A 303 4.61 5.94 -27.97
N ASP A 304 5.09 4.78 -27.56
CA ASP A 304 6.48 4.40 -27.83
C ASP A 304 6.61 4.29 -29.34
N ASN A 305 7.41 5.16 -29.94
CA ASN A 305 7.89 4.91 -31.30
C ASN A 305 8.62 3.58 -31.22
N LEU A 306 8.01 2.54 -31.78
CA LEU A 306 8.59 1.21 -31.89
C LEU A 306 9.92 1.39 -32.62
N ILE A 307 11.04 1.41 -31.90
CA ILE A 307 12.33 1.16 -32.49
C ILE A 307 12.27 -0.32 -32.90
N GLU A 308 11.89 -0.55 -34.14
CA GLU A 308 12.07 -1.84 -34.80
C GLU A 308 13.56 -2.13 -34.75
N ASN A 309 13.93 -3.28 -34.23
CA ASN A 309 15.26 -3.85 -34.09
C ASN A 309 16.05 -3.47 -32.83
N ASP A 310 15.62 -3.96 -31.68
CA ASP A 310 16.59 -4.50 -30.76
C ASP A 310 16.75 -6.00 -31.09
N ASP A 311 17.91 -6.35 -31.66
CA ASP A 311 18.39 -7.73 -31.64
C ASP A 311 18.48 -8.15 -30.16
N PHE A 312 17.45 -8.81 -29.68
CA PHE A 312 17.42 -9.38 -28.33
C PHE A 312 18.50 -10.46 -28.30
N ILE A 313 19.68 -10.12 -27.81
CA ILE A 313 20.70 -11.09 -27.46
C ILE A 313 20.11 -11.85 -26.27
N VAL A 314 19.55 -13.03 -26.53
CA VAL A 314 19.18 -13.97 -25.48
C VAL A 314 20.50 -14.48 -24.92
N GLU A 315 20.99 -13.83 -23.87
CA GLU A 315 22.06 -14.40 -23.08
C GLU A 315 21.58 -15.75 -22.51
N ASP A 316 22.47 -16.73 -22.51
CA ASP A 316 22.21 -18.09 -22.04
C ASP A 316 22.07 -18.02 -20.51
N HIS A 317 20.85 -17.68 -20.02
CA HIS A 317 20.55 -17.61 -18.60
C HIS A 317 20.49 -19.03 -18.00
N PRO A 318 20.98 -19.21 -16.76
CA PRO A 318 20.88 -20.50 -16.08
C PRO A 318 19.43 -20.98 -16.05
N GLN A 319 19.22 -22.17 -16.60
CA GLN A 319 17.88 -22.76 -16.62
C GLN A 319 17.39 -23.05 -15.19
N PHE A 320 16.09 -22.97 -14.97
CA PHE A 320 15.44 -23.27 -13.67
C PHE A 320 15.89 -24.62 -13.09
N ASN A 321 16.10 -25.63 -13.94
CA ASN A 321 16.60 -26.93 -13.51
C ASN A 321 18.01 -26.87 -12.89
N LYS A 322 18.85 -25.96 -13.32
CA LYS A 322 20.18 -25.73 -12.74
C LYS A 322 20.09 -25.23 -11.31
N LEU A 323 19.12 -24.32 -11.04
CA LEU A 323 18.83 -23.85 -9.68
C LEU A 323 18.38 -25.00 -8.78
N ILE A 324 17.54 -25.89 -9.27
CA ILE A 324 17.10 -27.08 -8.53
C ILE A 324 18.28 -27.97 -8.18
N ASP A 325 19.17 -28.23 -9.15
CA ASP A 325 20.36 -29.06 -8.92
C ASP A 325 21.34 -28.41 -7.91
N GLU A 326 21.46 -27.07 -7.93
CA GLU A 326 22.26 -26.34 -6.95
C GLU A 326 21.66 -26.44 -5.53
N ILE A 327 20.33 -26.34 -5.41
CA ILE A 327 19.62 -26.51 -4.14
C ILE A 327 19.85 -27.93 -3.57
N GLU A 328 19.72 -28.96 -4.41
CA GLU A 328 19.98 -30.36 -4.03
C GLU A 328 21.44 -30.56 -3.55
N ASN A 329 22.39 -30.01 -4.28
CA ASN A 329 23.81 -30.11 -3.94
C ASN A 329 24.19 -29.34 -2.68
N SER A 330 23.53 -28.24 -2.39
CA SER A 330 23.81 -27.39 -1.22
C SER A 330 23.31 -27.98 0.11
N LYS A 331 22.44 -29.00 0.06
CA LYS A 331 21.78 -29.60 1.26
C LYS A 331 21.04 -28.61 2.14
N VAL A 332 20.58 -27.51 1.57
CA VAL A 332 19.79 -26.49 2.26
C VAL A 332 18.46 -27.10 2.67
N GLN A 333 18.04 -26.88 3.91
CA GLN A 333 16.77 -27.37 4.45
C GLN A 333 15.68 -26.30 4.43
N TYR A 334 16.04 -25.01 4.46
CA TYR A 334 15.12 -23.89 4.49
C TYR A 334 15.44 -22.93 3.35
N LEU A 335 14.43 -22.64 2.53
CA LEU A 335 14.49 -21.70 1.43
C LEU A 335 13.50 -20.57 1.68
N PHE A 336 13.96 -19.34 1.60
CA PHE A 336 13.14 -18.15 1.74
C PHE A 336 13.10 -17.38 0.42
N THR A 337 11.89 -17.11 -0.09
CA THR A 337 11.70 -16.21 -1.21
C THR A 337 11.38 -14.81 -0.70
N MET A 338 12.26 -13.86 -1.00
CA MET A 338 12.17 -12.48 -0.51
C MET A 338 12.06 -11.50 -1.68
N GLY A 339 11.42 -10.35 -1.44
CA GLY A 339 11.31 -9.29 -2.43
C GLY A 339 10.09 -8.41 -2.17
N LYS A 340 9.97 -7.29 -2.88
CA LYS A 340 8.82 -6.37 -2.81
C LYS A 340 7.53 -7.05 -3.28
N GLY A 341 6.37 -6.47 -2.97
CA GLY A 341 5.07 -6.99 -3.41
C GLY A 341 4.99 -7.16 -4.94
N GLY A 342 4.35 -8.24 -5.42
CA GLY A 342 4.08 -8.44 -6.86
C GLY A 342 5.24 -8.96 -7.72
N VAL A 343 6.44 -9.16 -7.18
CA VAL A 343 7.62 -9.64 -7.94
C VAL A 343 7.63 -11.15 -8.24
N GLY A 344 6.61 -11.88 -7.83
CA GLY A 344 6.47 -13.31 -8.10
C GLY A 344 7.04 -14.24 -7.04
N LYS A 345 7.25 -13.78 -5.79
CA LYS A 345 7.77 -14.62 -4.68
C LYS A 345 7.01 -15.93 -4.52
N THR A 346 5.70 -15.86 -4.43
CA THR A 346 4.83 -17.04 -4.27
C THR A 346 4.93 -17.97 -5.47
N THR A 347 4.97 -17.42 -6.68
CA THR A 347 5.09 -18.21 -7.92
C THR A 347 6.40 -18.98 -7.94
N VAL A 348 7.53 -18.33 -7.62
CA VAL A 348 8.85 -18.99 -7.56
C VAL A 348 8.88 -20.04 -6.46
N ALA A 349 8.40 -19.72 -5.25
CA ALA A 349 8.35 -20.67 -4.15
C ALA A 349 7.53 -21.91 -4.50
N THR A 350 6.38 -21.72 -5.13
CA THR A 350 5.48 -22.80 -5.58
C THR A 350 6.16 -23.69 -6.63
N GLN A 351 6.82 -23.09 -7.63
CA GLN A 351 7.51 -23.85 -8.66
C GLN A 351 8.69 -24.65 -8.10
N LEU A 352 9.48 -24.06 -7.17
CA LEU A 352 10.57 -24.76 -6.48
C LEU A 352 10.04 -25.93 -5.64
N ALA A 353 8.99 -25.68 -4.86
CA ALA A 353 8.36 -26.71 -4.03
C ALA A 353 7.83 -27.89 -4.87
N THR A 354 7.16 -27.60 -5.97
CA THR A 354 6.63 -28.61 -6.91
C THR A 354 7.76 -29.40 -7.55
N ALA A 355 8.83 -28.71 -8.04
CA ALA A 355 9.95 -29.36 -8.70
C ALA A 355 10.70 -30.31 -7.76
N LEU A 356 10.98 -29.87 -6.51
CA LEU A 356 11.63 -30.69 -5.48
C LEU A 356 10.75 -31.87 -5.06
N SER A 357 9.45 -31.65 -4.90
CA SER A 357 8.48 -32.71 -4.58
C SER A 357 8.44 -33.80 -5.67
N ASN A 358 8.45 -33.39 -6.95
CA ASN A 358 8.49 -34.30 -8.10
C ASN A 358 9.80 -35.12 -8.16
N LYS A 359 10.88 -34.60 -7.61
CA LYS A 359 12.16 -35.34 -7.44
C LYS A 359 12.15 -36.29 -6.20
N GLY A 360 11.05 -36.33 -5.44
CA GLY A 360 10.85 -37.23 -4.31
C GLY A 360 11.21 -36.65 -2.94
N TYR A 361 11.56 -35.37 -2.86
CA TYR A 361 11.78 -34.68 -1.59
C TYR A 361 10.48 -34.40 -0.86
N ARG A 362 10.48 -34.54 0.46
CA ARG A 362 9.34 -34.09 1.28
C ARG A 362 9.46 -32.57 1.48
N VAL A 363 8.51 -31.82 0.94
CA VAL A 363 8.51 -30.37 0.92
C VAL A 363 7.31 -29.84 1.69
N LEU A 364 7.55 -28.85 2.55
CA LEU A 364 6.54 -28.01 3.16
C LEU A 364 6.63 -26.61 2.55
N LEU A 365 5.59 -26.18 1.85
CA LEU A 365 5.46 -24.82 1.33
C LEU A 365 4.64 -24.00 2.31
N ALA A 366 5.26 -23.04 2.98
CA ALA A 366 4.61 -22.20 3.97
C ALA A 366 4.54 -20.72 3.52
N THR A 367 3.47 -20.03 3.88
CA THR A 367 3.34 -18.58 3.70
C THR A 367 2.96 -17.92 5.01
N THR A 368 3.51 -16.72 5.21
CA THR A 368 3.15 -15.79 6.30
C THR A 368 2.24 -14.66 5.80
N ASP A 369 1.87 -14.65 4.51
CA ASP A 369 1.00 -13.63 3.91
C ASP A 369 -0.47 -14.00 4.14
N PRO A 370 -1.21 -13.28 5.00
CA PRO A 370 -2.59 -13.60 5.34
C PRO A 370 -3.56 -13.52 4.15
N THR A 371 -3.15 -12.84 3.08
CA THR A 371 -4.02 -12.57 1.91
C THR A 371 -3.87 -13.60 0.80
N LYS A 372 -2.98 -14.60 0.93
CA LYS A 372 -2.65 -15.53 -0.14
C LYS A 372 -2.96 -16.97 0.20
N GLU A 373 -3.97 -17.52 -0.43
CA GLU A 373 -4.12 -18.96 -0.56
C GLU A 373 -3.03 -19.52 -1.48
N ILE A 374 -2.30 -20.53 -0.98
CA ILE A 374 -1.35 -21.30 -1.79
C ILE A 374 -2.18 -22.29 -2.62
N ASN A 375 -2.47 -21.93 -3.86
CA ASN A 375 -3.15 -22.80 -4.81
C ASN A 375 -2.14 -23.79 -5.44
N VAL A 376 -1.88 -24.89 -4.76
CA VAL A 376 -1.05 -26.01 -5.23
C VAL A 376 -1.76 -27.32 -4.92
N GLU A 377 -1.80 -28.22 -5.87
CA GLU A 377 -2.24 -29.58 -5.61
C GLU A 377 -1.27 -30.25 -4.63
N THR A 378 -1.75 -30.54 -3.43
CA THR A 378 -0.97 -31.27 -2.43
C THR A 378 -0.77 -32.73 -2.87
N THR A 379 0.44 -33.21 -2.75
CA THR A 379 0.82 -34.59 -3.06
C THR A 379 1.31 -35.29 -1.80
N SER A 380 1.63 -36.57 -1.88
CA SER A 380 2.25 -37.28 -0.76
C SER A 380 3.56 -36.66 -0.27
N ASN A 381 4.23 -35.90 -1.13
CA ASN A 381 5.53 -35.28 -0.86
C ASN A 381 5.47 -33.74 -0.75
N LEU A 382 4.34 -33.11 -1.09
CA LEU A 382 4.16 -31.65 -1.00
C LEU A 382 2.98 -31.33 -0.09
N ASN A 383 3.28 -30.71 1.04
CA ASN A 383 2.29 -30.17 1.95
C ASN A 383 2.36 -28.64 1.95
N THR A 384 1.24 -28.01 2.23
CA THR A 384 1.17 -26.54 2.39
C THR A 384 0.83 -26.20 3.84
N ALA A 385 1.37 -25.08 4.31
CA ALA A 385 1.04 -24.52 5.61
C ALA A 385 0.83 -23.01 5.49
N TYR A 386 -0.11 -22.54 6.26
CA TYR A 386 -0.36 -21.12 6.48
C TYR A 386 -0.05 -20.79 7.95
N ILE A 387 0.71 -19.74 8.14
CA ILE A 387 0.97 -19.21 9.49
C ILE A 387 -0.03 -18.09 9.73
N ASP A 388 -1.06 -18.41 10.50
CA ASP A 388 -2.09 -17.49 10.93
C ASP A 388 -1.56 -16.66 12.10
N GLU A 389 -1.43 -15.36 11.90
CA GLU A 389 -0.88 -14.44 12.91
C GLU A 389 -1.75 -14.40 14.16
N GLU A 390 -3.07 -14.41 14.01
CA GLU A 390 -4.00 -14.39 15.15
C GLU A 390 -3.88 -15.68 15.97
N GLN A 391 -3.86 -16.83 15.32
CA GLN A 391 -3.69 -18.11 16.03
C GLN A 391 -2.30 -18.25 16.66
N ALA A 392 -1.26 -17.71 15.99
CA ALA A 392 0.09 -17.72 16.54
C ALA A 392 0.18 -16.82 17.78
N LEU A 393 -0.44 -15.64 17.75
CA LEU A 393 -0.53 -14.72 18.86
C LEU A 393 -1.31 -15.33 20.03
N GLU A 394 -2.49 -15.89 19.76
CA GLU A 394 -3.30 -16.60 20.77
C GLU A 394 -2.55 -17.74 21.44
N LYS A 395 -1.79 -18.51 20.65
CA LYS A 395 -0.95 -19.56 21.19
C LYS A 395 0.16 -19.01 22.06
N TYR A 396 0.83 -17.95 21.62
CA TYR A 396 1.89 -17.29 22.37
C TYR A 396 1.35 -16.71 23.68
N LYS A 397 0.21 -15.98 23.66
CA LYS A 397 -0.48 -15.50 24.86
C LYS A 397 -0.74 -16.63 25.85
N LYS A 398 -1.25 -17.79 25.38
CA LYS A 398 -1.47 -18.96 26.24
C LYS A 398 -0.19 -19.53 26.83
N GLU A 399 0.89 -19.59 26.04
CA GLU A 399 2.18 -20.07 26.53
C GLU A 399 2.78 -19.14 27.59
N VAL A 400 2.67 -17.81 27.40
CA VAL A 400 3.10 -16.80 28.38
C VAL A 400 2.26 -16.90 29.65
N LEU A 401 0.94 -16.97 29.54
CA LEU A 401 0.05 -17.14 30.69
C LEU A 401 0.32 -18.44 31.47
N ALA A 402 0.74 -19.50 30.81
CA ALA A 402 1.11 -20.75 31.49
C ALA A 402 2.39 -20.63 32.33
N THR A 403 3.19 -19.58 32.15
CA THR A 403 4.38 -19.28 32.97
C THR A 403 4.08 -18.36 34.15
N VAL A 404 2.88 -17.80 34.20
CA VAL A 404 2.40 -16.90 35.28
C VAL A 404 2.14 -17.71 36.54
N ASN A 405 2.61 -17.22 37.68
CA ASN A 405 2.44 -17.85 38.98
C ASN A 405 1.24 -17.25 39.73
N ASP A 406 0.73 -17.97 40.75
CA ASP A 406 -0.40 -17.53 41.57
C ASP A 406 -0.18 -16.17 42.30
N ASP A 407 1.07 -15.70 42.35
CA ASP A 407 1.45 -14.43 42.96
C ASP A 407 1.52 -13.25 41.97
N THR A 408 1.23 -13.46 40.69
CA THR A 408 1.27 -12.40 39.67
C THR A 408 0.06 -11.48 39.80
N PRO A 409 0.27 -10.15 39.86
CA PRO A 409 -0.82 -9.19 39.92
C PRO A 409 -1.80 -9.36 38.74
N GLN A 410 -3.09 -9.12 38.99
CA GLN A 410 -4.13 -9.26 37.98
C GLN A 410 -3.90 -8.28 36.81
N ASP A 411 -3.38 -7.09 37.09
CA ASP A 411 -3.08 -6.06 36.10
C ASP A 411 -2.02 -6.52 35.09
N ASP A 412 -1.00 -7.29 35.53
CA ASP A 412 0.03 -7.87 34.67
C ASP A 412 -0.56 -8.99 33.76
N ILE A 413 -1.53 -9.75 34.29
CA ILE A 413 -2.25 -10.77 33.53
C ILE A 413 -3.11 -10.13 32.45
N ASP A 414 -3.83 -9.06 32.80
CA ASP A 414 -4.68 -8.33 31.88
C ASP A 414 -3.84 -7.67 30.76
N TYR A 415 -2.66 -7.14 31.09
CA TYR A 415 -1.71 -6.60 30.11
C TYR A 415 -1.18 -7.65 29.11
N ILE A 416 -0.98 -8.89 29.56
CA ILE A 416 -0.59 -10.01 28.67
C ILE A 416 -1.76 -10.41 27.75
N MET A 417 -3.00 -10.22 28.22
CA MET A 417 -4.20 -10.59 27.47
C MET A 417 -4.59 -9.56 26.40
N GLU A 418 -4.23 -8.30 26.58
CA GLU A 418 -4.36 -7.25 25.56
C GLU A 418 -3.30 -7.41 24.46
#